data_1597062df0b55672aaf5942fcb0522f9
#
_entry.id   1597062df0b55672aaf5942fcb0522f9
#
_cell.length_a   1.000
_cell.length_b   1.000
_cell.length_c   1.000
_cell.angle_alpha   90.00
_cell.angle_beta   90.00
_cell.angle_gamma   90.00
#
_symmetry.space_group_name_H-M   'P 1'
#
loop_
_entity.id
_entity.type
_entity.pdbx_description
1 polymer ?
#
loop_
_entity_poly.entity_id
_entity_poly.type
_entity_poly.pdbx_seq_one_letter_code
_entity_poly.pdbx_strand_id
1 'polypeptide(L)'
;MRRLHIHIFERSNSRDYVTQALSRWRRIMSQNDKSQINTTSGQCPVLHGGNTEMQGGPMAWWPNALNLDILHQHDKKTDPMDPDFDYAKAFSELDLEAVKQDLRELINTSQDWWPADWGSYVGMMVRTAWHLAGSYRKQDGRGGANTGNQRFAPLNSWPDNVNTDKGRRLLWPIKRKYGNKISWGDLIVLAGTVAYEVAGLKTFGFAGGRVDIWAPEKDVYWGSEKKWLDA
;
A
#
# COMPACT_ATOMS: atom_id res chain seq x y z
N MET A 1 -18.85 -57.03 19.21
CA MET A 1 -19.07 -55.71 19.78
C MET A 1 -17.72 -54.98 19.87
N ARG A 2 -17.38 -54.09 18.92
CA ARG A 2 -16.14 -53.26 18.94
C ARG A 2 -16.56 -51.88 19.44
N ARG A 3 -15.98 -51.46 20.57
CA ARG A 3 -16.15 -50.09 21.10
C ARG A 3 -15.32 -49.13 20.29
N LEU A 4 -15.96 -48.13 19.67
CA LEU A 4 -15.31 -46.95 19.08
C LEU A 4 -14.86 -46.06 20.24
N HIS A 5 -13.57 -45.79 20.32
CA HIS A 5 -13.03 -44.71 21.16
C HIS A 5 -13.10 -43.39 20.37
N ILE A 6 -13.94 -42.49 20.79
CA ILE A 6 -14.00 -41.12 20.30
C ILE A 6 -12.94 -40.33 21.06
N HIS A 7 -11.87 -39.95 20.39
CA HIS A 7 -10.92 -38.96 20.91
C HIS A 7 -11.58 -37.58 20.86
N ILE A 8 -11.90 -37.04 22.03
CA ILE A 8 -12.28 -35.64 22.16
C ILE A 8 -11.03 -34.80 21.96
N PHE A 9 -11.03 -34.03 20.89
CA PHE A 9 -9.99 -33.03 20.63
C PHE A 9 -10.25 -31.84 21.55
N GLU A 10 -9.47 -31.73 22.64
CA GLU A 10 -9.49 -30.56 23.51
C GLU A 10 -9.18 -29.29 22.70
N ARG A 11 -10.09 -28.33 22.78
CA ARG A 11 -9.88 -26.98 22.23
C ARG A 11 -8.72 -26.31 22.99
N SER A 12 -7.53 -26.39 22.45
CA SER A 12 -6.44 -25.57 22.95
C SER A 12 -6.75 -24.08 22.71
N ASN A 13 -6.55 -23.34 23.77
CA ASN A 13 -6.97 -21.96 23.96
C ASN A 13 -6.35 -21.03 22.91
N SER A 14 -7.15 -20.44 22.03
CA SER A 14 -6.71 -19.55 20.95
C SER A 14 -5.87 -18.35 21.43
N ARG A 15 -6.01 -18.00 22.73
CA ARG A 15 -5.20 -16.93 23.35
C ARG A 15 -3.73 -17.29 23.48
N ASP A 16 -3.38 -18.56 23.67
CA ASP A 16 -1.99 -18.98 23.82
C ASP A 16 -1.22 -18.92 22.50
N TYR A 17 -1.89 -19.22 21.37
CA TYR A 17 -1.28 -19.11 20.06
C TYR A 17 -0.97 -17.67 19.67
N VAL A 18 -1.89 -16.74 19.96
CA VAL A 18 -1.68 -15.31 19.69
C VAL A 18 -0.53 -14.77 20.53
N THR A 19 -0.47 -15.14 21.81
CA THR A 19 0.59 -14.70 22.73
C THR A 19 1.96 -15.27 22.32
N GLN A 20 2.00 -16.54 21.90
CA GLN A 20 3.22 -17.16 21.41
C GLN A 20 3.68 -16.56 20.05
N ALA A 21 2.75 -16.28 19.15
CA ALA A 21 3.05 -15.62 17.87
C ALA A 21 3.62 -14.22 18.09
N LEU A 22 3.02 -13.43 18.98
CA LEU A 22 3.48 -12.09 19.34
C LEU A 22 4.85 -12.11 20.04
N SER A 23 5.11 -13.09 20.91
CA SER A 23 6.40 -13.22 21.58
C SER A 23 7.51 -13.65 20.61
N ARG A 24 7.18 -14.51 19.65
CA ARG A 24 8.12 -14.92 18.59
C ARG A 24 8.42 -13.77 17.63
N TRP A 25 7.42 -12.96 17.32
CA TRP A 25 7.55 -11.76 16.48
C TRP A 25 8.44 -10.70 17.15
N ARG A 26 8.22 -10.42 18.45
CA ARG A 26 9.08 -9.53 19.24
C ARG A 26 10.53 -10.00 19.30
N ARG A 27 10.75 -11.32 19.36
CA ARG A 27 12.11 -11.89 19.40
C ARG A 27 12.83 -11.77 18.07
N ILE A 28 12.10 -11.92 16.95
CA ILE A 28 12.65 -11.73 15.60
C ILE A 28 13.01 -10.27 15.37
N MET A 29 12.16 -9.33 15.79
CA MET A 29 12.43 -7.91 15.67
C MET A 29 13.61 -7.45 16.54
N SER A 30 13.75 -7.98 17.77
CA SER A 30 14.87 -7.63 18.65
C SER A 30 16.22 -8.23 18.22
N GLN A 31 16.23 -9.27 17.38
CA GLN A 31 17.47 -9.86 16.85
C GLN A 31 17.99 -9.12 15.61
N ASN A 32 17.13 -8.44 14.85
CA ASN A 32 17.56 -7.63 13.71
C ASN A 32 18.22 -6.30 14.12
N ASP A 33 18.08 -5.89 15.38
CA ASP A 33 18.64 -4.62 15.88
C ASP A 33 20.12 -4.74 16.29
N LYS A 34 20.75 -5.92 16.15
CA LYS A 34 22.15 -6.14 16.53
C LYS A 34 23.15 -6.24 15.37
N SER A 35 22.72 -6.05 14.13
CA SER A 35 23.68 -5.82 13.04
C SER A 35 24.07 -4.35 12.99
N GLN A 36 24.92 -3.94 13.91
CA GLN A 36 25.71 -2.72 13.76
C GLN A 36 26.62 -2.94 12.53
N ILE A 37 26.19 -2.41 11.41
CA ILE A 37 27.08 -2.22 10.27
C ILE A 37 28.08 -1.14 10.70
N ASN A 38 29.29 -1.57 10.98
CA ASN A 38 30.44 -0.70 11.12
C ASN A 38 30.62 0.07 9.82
N THR A 39 30.11 1.27 9.73
CA THR A 39 30.38 2.19 8.63
C THR A 39 31.73 2.84 8.85
N THR A 40 32.82 2.12 8.52
CA THR A 40 34.05 2.78 8.14
C THR A 40 33.84 3.39 6.76
N SER A 41 33.74 4.71 6.76
CA SER A 41 34.00 5.68 5.70
C SER A 41 34.30 5.12 4.30
N GLY A 42 33.24 4.86 3.56
CA GLY A 42 33.22 4.84 2.12
C GLY A 42 31.99 5.61 1.69
N GLN A 43 32.10 6.92 1.67
CA GLN A 43 31.02 7.77 1.16
C GLN A 43 30.88 7.51 -0.33
N CYS A 44 29.87 6.74 -0.69
CA CYS A 44 29.37 6.71 -2.07
C CYS A 44 28.76 8.09 -2.36
N PRO A 45 29.24 8.84 -3.37
CA PRO A 45 28.81 10.22 -3.59
C PRO A 45 27.43 10.36 -4.24
N VAL A 46 26.63 9.32 -4.26
CA VAL A 46 25.30 9.35 -4.86
C VAL A 46 24.24 9.03 -3.80
N LEU A 47 23.87 10.05 -3.05
CA LEU A 47 22.65 10.05 -2.24
C LEU A 47 21.45 10.24 -3.18
N HIS A 48 20.90 9.14 -3.67
CA HIS A 48 19.58 9.14 -4.29
C HIS A 48 18.52 9.21 -3.20
N GLY A 49 18.03 10.38 -2.95
CA GLY A 49 16.93 10.64 -2.05
C GLY A 49 16.96 12.11 -1.66
N GLY A 50 15.99 12.86 -2.15
CA GLY A 50 15.83 14.25 -1.75
C GLY A 50 15.55 14.31 -0.27
N ASN A 51 16.60 14.35 0.54
CA ASN A 51 16.49 14.71 1.93
C ASN A 51 16.09 16.19 1.97
N THR A 52 14.92 16.46 2.47
CA THR A 52 14.51 17.82 2.84
C THR A 52 15.25 18.33 4.08
N GLU A 53 16.03 17.47 4.74
CA GLU A 53 16.99 17.91 5.73
C GLU A 53 18.21 18.48 5.00
N MET A 54 18.39 19.78 5.08
CA MET A 54 19.58 20.50 4.65
C MET A 54 20.81 20.01 5.42
N GLN A 55 21.32 18.85 5.07
CA GLN A 55 22.68 18.47 5.44
C GLN A 55 23.59 18.84 4.28
N GLY A 56 24.56 19.71 4.56
CA GLY A 56 25.45 20.38 3.63
C GLY A 56 26.31 19.51 2.73
N GLY A 57 25.70 18.65 1.94
CA GLY A 57 26.34 17.90 0.87
C GLY A 57 26.36 18.69 -0.44
N PRO A 58 27.08 18.21 -1.46
CA PRO A 58 27.15 18.86 -2.78
C PRO A 58 25.78 19.05 -3.44
N MET A 59 24.77 18.27 -3.03
CA MET A 59 23.40 18.37 -3.51
C MET A 59 22.59 19.49 -2.83
N ALA A 60 23.11 20.10 -1.78
CA ALA A 60 22.51 21.26 -1.12
C ALA A 60 22.81 22.58 -1.85
N TRP A 61 23.63 22.53 -2.90
CA TRP A 61 23.97 23.71 -3.67
C TRP A 61 22.94 23.99 -4.77
N TRP A 62 22.74 25.27 -5.07
CA TRP A 62 21.88 25.69 -6.18
C TRP A 62 22.34 25.01 -7.50
N PRO A 63 21.43 24.50 -8.37
CA PRO A 63 19.96 24.62 -8.30
C PRO A 63 19.28 23.56 -7.45
N ASN A 64 20.01 22.61 -6.85
CA ASN A 64 19.43 21.50 -6.14
C ASN A 64 18.94 21.87 -4.72
N ALA A 65 19.44 22.97 -4.17
CA ALA A 65 18.96 23.50 -2.89
C ALA A 65 17.61 24.21 -3.01
N LEU A 66 17.24 24.64 -4.20
CA LEU A 66 15.94 25.25 -4.44
C LEU A 66 14.97 24.15 -4.90
N ASN A 67 14.04 23.76 -4.05
CA ASN A 67 13.00 22.85 -4.46
C ASN A 67 12.01 23.55 -5.39
N LEU A 68 12.28 23.44 -6.69
CA LEU A 68 11.43 23.98 -7.76
C LEU A 68 10.22 23.08 -8.06
N ASP A 69 10.12 21.91 -7.43
CA ASP A 69 9.02 20.98 -7.67
C ASP A 69 7.66 21.59 -7.30
N ILE A 70 7.66 22.58 -6.37
CA ILE A 70 6.46 23.34 -6.05
C ILE A 70 5.86 24.06 -7.25
N LEU A 71 6.69 24.45 -8.24
CA LEU A 71 6.22 25.10 -9.47
C LEU A 71 5.46 24.12 -10.38
N HIS A 72 5.67 22.82 -10.16
CA HIS A 72 5.03 21.74 -10.91
C HIS A 72 3.93 21.03 -10.10
N GLN A 73 3.68 21.42 -8.87
CA GLN A 73 2.73 20.77 -7.99
C GLN A 73 1.31 20.70 -8.58
N HIS A 74 0.97 21.64 -9.43
CA HIS A 74 -0.32 21.73 -10.13
C HIS A 74 -0.15 21.67 -11.64
N ASP A 75 1.02 21.21 -12.13
CA ASP A 75 1.26 21.11 -13.56
C ASP A 75 0.44 19.97 -14.16
N LYS A 76 -0.55 20.34 -14.96
CA LYS A 76 -1.40 19.40 -15.70
C LYS A 76 -0.68 18.73 -16.88
N LYS A 77 0.57 19.08 -17.21
CA LYS A 77 1.31 18.47 -18.33
C LYS A 77 1.56 16.98 -18.15
N THR A 78 1.60 16.51 -16.91
CA THR A 78 1.75 15.08 -16.60
C THR A 78 0.42 14.37 -16.51
N ASP A 79 -0.69 15.10 -16.43
CA ASP A 79 -2.04 14.54 -16.35
C ASP A 79 -2.51 14.16 -17.77
N PRO A 80 -2.68 12.87 -18.09
CA PRO A 80 -3.15 12.42 -19.38
C PRO A 80 -4.66 12.56 -19.58
N MET A 81 -5.37 13.03 -18.54
CA MET A 81 -6.81 13.18 -18.59
C MET A 81 -7.21 14.43 -19.37
N ASP A 82 -8.41 14.37 -19.95
CA ASP A 82 -9.02 15.53 -20.55
C ASP A 82 -9.15 16.67 -19.53
N PRO A 83 -8.82 17.93 -19.87
CA PRO A 83 -8.97 19.07 -18.96
C PRO A 83 -10.36 19.22 -18.33
N ASP A 84 -11.39 18.76 -19.04
CA ASP A 84 -12.78 18.81 -18.59
C ASP A 84 -13.23 17.53 -17.89
N PHE A 85 -12.32 16.58 -17.65
CA PHE A 85 -12.65 15.33 -16.96
C PHE A 85 -12.99 15.58 -15.50
N ASP A 86 -14.22 15.23 -15.13
CA ASP A 86 -14.71 15.26 -13.74
C ASP A 86 -14.79 13.82 -13.20
N TYR A 87 -13.87 13.50 -12.30
CA TYR A 87 -13.82 12.18 -11.69
C TYR A 87 -15.04 11.90 -10.80
N ALA A 88 -15.55 12.89 -10.09
CA ALA A 88 -16.73 12.69 -9.22
C ALA A 88 -17.95 12.29 -10.05
N LYS A 89 -18.13 12.94 -11.21
CA LYS A 89 -19.17 12.58 -12.16
C LYS A 89 -18.96 11.18 -12.74
N ALA A 90 -17.74 10.86 -13.19
CA ALA A 90 -17.41 9.54 -13.74
C ALA A 90 -17.63 8.43 -12.72
N PHE A 91 -17.25 8.67 -11.47
CA PHE A 91 -17.45 7.72 -10.37
C PHE A 91 -18.96 7.55 -10.03
N SER A 92 -19.75 8.60 -10.08
CA SER A 92 -21.19 8.53 -9.81
C SER A 92 -21.96 7.65 -10.82
N GLU A 93 -21.41 7.47 -12.01
CA GLU A 93 -21.94 6.59 -13.07
C GLU A 93 -21.45 5.13 -12.95
N LEU A 94 -20.62 4.82 -11.94
CA LEU A 94 -20.05 3.50 -11.75
C LEU A 94 -21.03 2.58 -11.04
N ASP A 95 -21.24 1.38 -11.58
CA ASP A 95 -21.88 0.30 -10.84
C ASP A 95 -20.90 -0.28 -9.81
N LEU A 96 -20.98 0.25 -8.59
CA LEU A 96 -20.07 -0.12 -7.50
C LEU A 96 -20.25 -1.59 -7.09
N GLU A 97 -21.48 -2.12 -7.13
CA GLU A 97 -21.72 -3.52 -6.76
C GLU A 97 -21.14 -4.49 -7.81
N ALA A 98 -21.17 -4.13 -9.08
CA ALA A 98 -20.50 -4.90 -10.12
C ALA A 98 -18.96 -4.93 -9.89
N VAL A 99 -18.35 -3.79 -9.51
CA VAL A 99 -16.92 -3.74 -9.15
C VAL A 99 -16.64 -4.61 -7.94
N LYS A 100 -17.46 -4.56 -6.91
CA LYS A 100 -17.32 -5.41 -5.72
C LYS A 100 -17.42 -6.90 -6.06
N GLN A 101 -18.31 -7.26 -6.98
CA GLN A 101 -18.47 -8.64 -7.41
C GLN A 101 -17.21 -9.13 -8.15
N ASP A 102 -16.68 -8.33 -9.07
CA ASP A 102 -15.43 -8.66 -9.76
C ASP A 102 -14.25 -8.79 -8.77
N LEU A 103 -14.22 -7.94 -7.73
CA LEU A 103 -13.20 -8.03 -6.68
C LEU A 103 -13.36 -9.30 -5.82
N ARG A 104 -14.58 -9.70 -5.47
CA ARG A 104 -14.83 -10.96 -4.75
C ARG A 104 -14.35 -12.16 -5.55
N GLU A 105 -14.63 -12.17 -6.85
CA GLU A 105 -14.18 -13.22 -7.75
C GLU A 105 -12.65 -13.24 -7.84
N LEU A 106 -12.01 -12.09 -8.08
CA LEU A 106 -10.55 -11.98 -8.12
C LEU A 106 -9.91 -12.48 -6.83
N ILE A 107 -10.41 -12.07 -5.67
CA ILE A 107 -9.84 -12.41 -4.36
C ILE A 107 -9.87 -13.91 -4.09
N ASN A 108 -10.89 -14.61 -4.60
CA ASN A 108 -11.07 -16.05 -4.39
C ASN A 108 -10.55 -16.92 -5.56
N THR A 109 -9.93 -16.30 -6.58
CA THR A 109 -9.43 -17.04 -7.76
C THR A 109 -7.92 -16.93 -7.86
N SER A 110 -7.22 -17.99 -7.47
CA SER A 110 -5.76 -18.06 -7.57
C SER A 110 -5.30 -17.96 -9.02
N GLN A 111 -4.23 -17.20 -9.26
CA GLN A 111 -3.63 -17.02 -10.58
C GLN A 111 -2.32 -17.81 -10.68
N ASP A 112 -2.09 -18.51 -11.79
CA ASP A 112 -0.89 -19.34 -11.98
C ASP A 112 0.41 -18.52 -11.90
N TRP A 113 0.39 -17.28 -12.39
CA TRP A 113 1.56 -16.41 -12.39
C TRP A 113 1.90 -15.83 -11.00
N TRP A 114 0.98 -15.86 -10.06
CA TRP A 114 1.13 -15.44 -8.66
C TRP A 114 0.12 -16.20 -7.81
N PRO A 115 0.41 -17.46 -7.45
CA PRO A 115 -0.52 -18.29 -6.68
C PRO A 115 -0.89 -17.64 -5.34
N ALA A 116 -2.18 -17.73 -5.01
CA ALA A 116 -2.70 -17.15 -3.77
C ALA A 116 -2.31 -17.99 -2.56
N ASP A 117 -1.88 -17.34 -1.49
CA ASP A 117 -1.65 -17.99 -0.22
C ASP A 117 -2.98 -18.56 0.32
N TRP A 118 -2.99 -19.87 0.60
CA TRP A 118 -4.21 -20.56 1.07
C TRP A 118 -5.41 -20.41 0.13
N GLY A 119 -5.15 -20.17 -1.15
CA GLY A 119 -6.19 -20.05 -2.18
C GLY A 119 -6.94 -18.73 -2.22
N SER A 120 -6.52 -17.71 -1.45
CA SER A 120 -7.19 -16.42 -1.41
C SER A 120 -6.21 -15.25 -1.35
N TYR A 121 -6.55 -14.16 -2.06
CA TYR A 121 -5.79 -12.90 -2.03
C TYR A 121 -6.25 -11.91 -0.95
N VAL A 122 -7.06 -12.33 0.01
CA VAL A 122 -7.52 -11.46 1.12
C VAL A 122 -6.35 -10.73 1.77
N GLY A 123 -5.32 -11.45 2.22
CA GLY A 123 -4.16 -10.86 2.88
C GLY A 123 -3.40 -9.87 1.99
N MET A 124 -3.23 -10.18 0.70
CA MET A 124 -2.58 -9.31 -0.26
C MET A 124 -3.35 -8.01 -0.48
N MET A 125 -4.68 -8.08 -0.63
CA MET A 125 -5.51 -6.89 -0.87
C MET A 125 -5.59 -5.99 0.36
N VAL A 126 -5.77 -6.57 1.55
CA VAL A 126 -5.72 -5.83 2.82
C VAL A 126 -4.38 -5.13 2.99
N ARG A 127 -3.27 -5.86 2.78
CA ARG A 127 -1.92 -5.29 2.89
C ARG A 127 -1.71 -4.16 1.88
N THR A 128 -2.11 -4.35 0.62
CA THR A 128 -1.95 -3.33 -0.42
C THR A 128 -2.70 -2.05 -0.08
N ALA A 129 -3.93 -2.16 0.42
CA ALA A 129 -4.75 -1.02 0.84
C ALA A 129 -4.17 -0.34 2.09
N TRP A 130 -3.74 -1.12 3.08
CA TRP A 130 -3.14 -0.60 4.31
C TRP A 130 -1.85 0.17 4.03
N HIS A 131 -0.98 -0.36 3.17
CA HIS A 131 0.29 0.28 2.80
C HIS A 131 0.08 1.54 1.93
N LEU A 132 -1.02 1.63 1.19
CA LEU A 132 -1.41 2.88 0.55
C LEU A 132 -1.83 3.92 1.61
N ALA A 133 -2.68 3.53 2.56
CA ALA A 133 -3.13 4.40 3.63
C ALA A 133 -2.00 4.81 4.60
N GLY A 134 -1.05 3.90 4.87
CA GLY A 134 0.07 4.08 5.80
C GLY A 134 1.09 5.16 5.37
N SER A 135 1.00 5.66 4.14
CA SER A 135 1.79 6.82 3.72
C SER A 135 1.24 8.17 4.22
N TYR A 136 0.13 8.16 4.99
CA TYR A 136 -0.45 9.38 5.55
C TYR A 136 0.41 9.98 6.65
N ARG A 137 0.62 11.29 6.56
CA ARG A 137 1.38 12.07 7.53
C ARG A 137 0.48 13.02 8.30
N LYS A 138 0.37 12.78 9.60
CA LYS A 138 -0.53 13.55 10.48
C LYS A 138 -0.11 15.01 10.70
N GLN A 139 1.18 15.34 10.50
CA GLN A 139 1.71 16.66 10.74
C GLN A 139 1.19 17.71 9.75
N ASP A 140 0.94 17.31 8.52
CA ASP A 140 0.50 18.21 7.44
C ASP A 140 -0.60 17.64 6.56
N GLY A 141 -1.06 16.41 6.84
CA GLY A 141 -2.15 15.76 6.12
C GLY A 141 -1.79 15.26 4.72
N ARG A 142 -0.50 15.18 4.36
CA ARG A 142 -0.05 14.67 3.07
C ARG A 142 0.03 13.15 3.05
N GLY A 143 0.10 12.58 1.85
CA GLY A 143 0.13 11.14 1.64
C GLY A 143 -1.21 10.46 1.88
N GLY A 144 -1.17 9.20 2.28
CA GLY A 144 -2.36 8.39 2.47
C GLY A 144 -2.95 7.85 1.17
N ALA A 145 -4.20 7.41 1.24
CA ALA A 145 -4.86 6.72 0.14
C ALA A 145 -5.41 7.65 -0.95
N ASN A 146 -5.34 8.97 -0.77
CA ASN A 146 -6.12 9.93 -1.56
C ASN A 146 -5.74 10.03 -3.03
N THR A 147 -4.50 9.72 -3.38
CA THR A 147 -3.93 9.99 -4.71
C THR A 147 -3.42 8.76 -5.44
N GLY A 148 -3.52 7.58 -4.82
CA GLY A 148 -2.98 6.35 -5.38
C GLY A 148 -1.45 6.36 -5.56
N ASN A 149 -0.73 7.12 -4.75
CA ASN A 149 0.69 7.40 -4.85
C ASN A 149 1.61 6.18 -4.66
N GLN A 150 1.13 5.08 -4.08
CA GLN A 150 1.88 3.81 -3.97
C GLN A 150 2.36 3.27 -5.32
N ARG A 151 1.78 3.73 -6.44
CA ARG A 151 2.20 3.34 -7.80
C ARG A 151 3.58 3.86 -8.17
N PHE A 152 4.04 4.91 -7.51
CA PHE A 152 5.23 5.67 -7.87
C PHE A 152 6.37 5.51 -6.87
N ALA A 153 7.59 5.71 -7.38
CA ALA A 153 8.77 5.88 -6.53
C ALA A 153 8.63 7.19 -5.71
N PRO A 154 9.14 7.25 -4.50
CA PRO A 154 9.88 6.20 -3.81
C PRO A 154 9.01 5.19 -3.05
N LEU A 155 7.71 5.45 -2.88
CA LEU A 155 6.81 4.62 -2.05
C LEU A 155 6.75 3.16 -2.52
N ASN A 156 6.71 2.93 -3.84
CA ASN A 156 6.70 1.58 -4.40
C ASN A 156 8.00 0.80 -4.18
N SER A 157 9.07 1.48 -3.76
CA SER A 157 10.40 0.90 -3.50
C SER A 157 10.69 0.70 -2.03
N TRP A 158 9.77 1.07 -1.14
CA TRP A 158 9.93 0.81 0.28
C TRP A 158 10.00 -0.71 0.54
N PRO A 159 10.93 -1.17 1.41
CA PRO A 159 11.03 -2.59 1.76
C PRO A 159 9.70 -3.21 2.17
N ASP A 160 8.88 -2.48 2.91
CA ASP A 160 7.56 -2.94 3.37
C ASP A 160 6.53 -3.03 2.23
N ASN A 161 6.80 -2.38 1.10
CA ASN A 161 5.97 -2.45 -0.11
C ASN A 161 6.36 -3.57 -1.08
N VAL A 162 7.25 -4.48 -0.66
CA VAL A 162 7.59 -5.67 -1.46
C VAL A 162 6.33 -6.43 -1.84
N ASN A 163 6.22 -6.77 -3.13
CA ASN A 163 5.09 -7.48 -3.75
C ASN A 163 3.75 -6.72 -3.82
N THR A 164 3.65 -5.46 -3.38
CA THR A 164 2.43 -4.67 -3.61
C THR A 164 2.20 -4.36 -5.09
N ASP A 165 3.26 -4.40 -5.91
CA ASP A 165 3.17 -4.36 -7.37
C ASP A 165 2.37 -5.55 -7.94
N LYS A 166 2.47 -6.74 -7.32
CA LYS A 166 1.66 -7.92 -7.69
C LYS A 166 0.20 -7.71 -7.33
N GLY A 167 -0.09 -7.08 -6.19
CA GLY A 167 -1.45 -6.68 -5.82
C GLY A 167 -2.07 -5.76 -6.88
N ARG A 168 -1.33 -4.72 -7.33
CA ARG A 168 -1.78 -3.83 -8.40
C ARG A 168 -1.94 -4.56 -9.75
N ARG A 169 -1.04 -5.50 -10.06
CA ARG A 169 -1.15 -6.32 -11.27
C ARG A 169 -2.38 -7.23 -11.24
N LEU A 170 -2.73 -7.79 -10.09
CA LEU A 170 -3.97 -8.55 -9.91
C LEU A 170 -5.20 -7.67 -10.16
N LEU A 171 -5.20 -6.41 -9.69
CA LEU A 171 -6.29 -5.46 -9.88
C LEU A 171 -6.39 -4.90 -11.30
N TRP A 172 -5.36 -5.06 -12.13
CA TRP A 172 -5.30 -4.47 -13.48
C TRP A 172 -6.47 -4.86 -14.41
N PRO A 173 -6.92 -6.12 -14.46
CA PRO A 173 -8.08 -6.48 -15.28
C PRO A 173 -9.34 -5.70 -14.92
N ILE A 174 -9.58 -5.49 -13.62
CA ILE A 174 -10.71 -4.72 -13.12
C ILE A 174 -10.53 -3.23 -13.50
N LYS A 175 -9.32 -2.67 -13.26
CA LYS A 175 -9.02 -1.30 -13.68
C LYS A 175 -9.23 -1.09 -15.18
N ARG A 176 -8.84 -2.05 -16.03
CA ARG A 176 -9.09 -1.98 -17.47
C ARG A 176 -10.58 -2.02 -17.82
N LYS A 177 -11.35 -2.86 -17.12
CA LYS A 177 -12.79 -3.02 -17.37
C LYS A 177 -13.56 -1.72 -17.11
N TYR A 178 -13.26 -1.05 -16.01
CA TYR A 178 -13.96 0.15 -15.58
C TYR A 178 -13.29 1.47 -15.99
N GLY A 179 -12.06 1.41 -16.46
CA GLY A 179 -11.32 2.55 -17.01
C GLY A 179 -11.20 3.71 -16.02
N ASN A 180 -11.55 4.90 -16.50
CA ASN A 180 -11.44 6.13 -15.72
C ASN A 180 -12.60 6.35 -14.75
N LYS A 181 -13.64 5.51 -14.74
CA LYS A 181 -14.73 5.56 -13.77
C LYS A 181 -14.29 5.18 -12.35
N ILE A 182 -13.16 4.51 -12.19
CA ILE A 182 -12.56 4.22 -10.88
C ILE A 182 -11.07 4.55 -10.89
N SER A 183 -10.62 5.37 -9.95
CA SER A 183 -9.20 5.67 -9.75
C SER A 183 -8.46 4.48 -9.15
N TRP A 184 -7.12 4.50 -9.21
CA TRP A 184 -6.31 3.53 -8.48
C TRP A 184 -6.44 3.68 -6.97
N GLY A 185 -6.53 4.93 -6.48
CA GLY A 185 -6.74 5.19 -5.06
C GLY A 185 -8.02 4.52 -4.57
N ASP A 186 -9.13 4.74 -5.27
CA ASP A 186 -10.42 4.14 -4.93
C ASP A 186 -10.43 2.61 -5.11
N LEU A 187 -9.86 2.10 -6.20
CA LEU A 187 -9.83 0.66 -6.47
C LEU A 187 -9.03 -0.12 -5.40
N ILE A 188 -7.87 0.39 -5.00
CA ILE A 188 -7.04 -0.26 -3.98
C ILE A 188 -7.74 -0.26 -2.62
N VAL A 189 -8.34 0.87 -2.22
CA VAL A 189 -9.09 0.95 -0.95
C VAL A 189 -10.32 0.05 -0.99
N LEU A 190 -11.06 0.05 -2.09
CA LEU A 190 -12.23 -0.81 -2.27
C LEU A 190 -11.83 -2.30 -2.22
N ALA A 191 -10.70 -2.66 -2.85
CA ALA A 191 -10.20 -4.05 -2.80
C ALA A 191 -9.89 -4.50 -1.38
N GLY A 192 -9.29 -3.63 -0.55
CA GLY A 192 -9.08 -3.90 0.87
C GLY A 192 -10.39 -4.04 1.64
N THR A 193 -11.38 -3.18 1.37
CA THR A 193 -12.71 -3.25 1.98
C THR A 193 -13.40 -4.56 1.64
N VAL A 194 -13.44 -4.93 0.35
CA VAL A 194 -14.04 -6.18 -0.12
C VAL A 194 -13.30 -7.40 0.44
N ALA A 195 -11.97 -7.33 0.58
CA ALA A 195 -11.20 -8.40 1.19
C ALA A 195 -11.60 -8.66 2.65
N TYR A 196 -11.84 -7.61 3.43
CA TYR A 196 -12.40 -7.74 4.78
C TYR A 196 -13.80 -8.33 4.76
N GLU A 197 -14.66 -7.94 3.81
CA GLU A 197 -16.01 -8.50 3.65
C GLU A 197 -15.95 -9.99 3.31
N VAL A 198 -15.03 -10.40 2.40
CA VAL A 198 -14.80 -11.82 2.08
C VAL A 198 -14.32 -12.61 3.30
N ALA A 199 -13.52 -11.99 4.16
CA ALA A 199 -13.08 -12.59 5.43
C ALA A 199 -14.18 -12.63 6.53
N GLY A 200 -15.38 -12.09 6.25
CA GLY A 200 -16.53 -12.12 7.15
C GLY A 200 -16.69 -10.88 8.05
N LEU A 201 -15.88 -9.83 7.85
CA LEU A 201 -16.03 -8.58 8.59
C LEU A 201 -17.14 -7.71 7.94
N LYS A 202 -18.04 -7.20 8.76
CA LYS A 202 -18.97 -6.14 8.32
C LYS A 202 -18.26 -4.81 8.35
N THR A 203 -17.96 -4.29 7.18
CA THR A 203 -17.34 -2.97 7.02
C THR A 203 -18.36 -1.86 7.20
N PHE A 204 -17.90 -0.63 7.53
CA PHE A 204 -18.78 0.54 7.62
C PHE A 204 -19.27 1.03 6.25
N GLY A 205 -18.70 0.51 5.17
CA GLY A 205 -19.00 0.91 3.81
C GLY A 205 -17.76 1.49 3.09
N PHE A 206 -17.99 2.09 1.94
CA PHE A 206 -16.96 2.65 1.10
C PHE A 206 -17.44 3.98 0.51
N ALA A 207 -16.58 4.99 0.54
CA ALA A 207 -16.79 6.25 -0.16
C ALA A 207 -15.66 6.44 -1.18
N GLY A 208 -16.04 6.67 -2.45
CA GLY A 208 -15.11 7.02 -3.53
C GLY A 208 -14.88 8.52 -3.62
N GLY A 209 -14.06 8.93 -4.59
CA GLY A 209 -13.78 10.34 -4.87
C GLY A 209 -12.27 10.67 -4.77
N ARG A 210 -11.41 9.66 -4.61
CA ARG A 210 -9.95 9.83 -4.60
C ARG A 210 -9.45 10.00 -6.02
N VAL A 211 -8.91 11.18 -6.31
CA VAL A 211 -8.37 11.49 -7.63
C VAL A 211 -6.93 11.02 -7.73
N ASP A 212 -6.61 10.25 -8.77
CA ASP A 212 -5.24 9.78 -9.00
C ASP A 212 -4.29 10.92 -9.37
N ILE A 213 -3.05 10.88 -8.87
CA ILE A 213 -1.94 11.65 -9.41
C ILE A 213 -1.27 10.87 -10.55
N TRP A 214 -0.60 11.61 -11.44
CA TRP A 214 0.04 11.05 -12.64
C TRP A 214 1.57 11.21 -12.64
N ALA A 215 2.11 11.79 -11.57
CA ALA A 215 3.55 11.91 -11.32
C ALA A 215 3.86 11.61 -9.86
N PRO A 216 5.09 11.21 -9.53
CA PRO A 216 5.51 11.00 -8.15
C PRO A 216 5.38 12.28 -7.32
N GLU A 217 4.77 12.17 -6.14
CA GLU A 217 4.77 13.25 -5.14
C GLU A 217 6.07 13.18 -4.34
N LYS A 218 7.06 13.97 -4.73
CA LYS A 218 8.39 13.97 -4.09
C LYS A 218 8.36 14.41 -2.64
N ASP A 219 7.46 15.30 -2.29
CA ASP A 219 7.29 15.82 -0.95
C ASP A 219 6.53 14.88 0.00
N VAL A 220 6.02 13.75 -0.48
CA VAL A 220 5.54 12.64 0.35
C VAL A 220 6.69 11.75 0.82
N TYR A 221 7.86 11.84 0.20
CA TYR A 221 9.05 11.10 0.62
C TYR A 221 9.91 11.89 1.62
N TRP A 222 9.81 11.51 2.89
CA TRP A 222 10.44 12.23 4.00
C TRP A 222 11.62 11.51 4.63
N GLY A 223 12.15 10.52 4.00
CA GLY A 223 13.22 9.69 4.50
C GLY A 223 12.90 8.20 4.41
N SER A 224 13.57 7.40 5.22
CA SER A 224 13.35 5.96 5.20
C SER A 224 11.99 5.60 5.77
N GLU A 225 11.42 4.50 5.28
CA GLU A 225 10.22 3.85 5.78
C GLU A 225 10.21 3.70 7.31
N LYS A 226 11.35 3.40 7.93
CA LYS A 226 11.50 3.30 9.39
C LYS A 226 11.06 4.56 10.13
N LYS A 227 11.35 5.73 9.57
CA LYS A 227 10.93 7.01 10.18
C LYS A 227 9.42 7.22 10.13
N TRP A 228 8.72 6.54 9.24
CA TRP A 228 7.28 6.67 9.06
C TRP A 228 6.47 5.67 9.88
N LEU A 229 6.98 4.44 9.99
CA LEU A 229 6.27 3.32 10.59
C LEU A 229 6.67 3.04 12.03
N ASP A 230 7.78 3.63 12.51
CA ASP A 230 8.31 3.49 13.88
C ASP A 230 7.81 4.60 14.82
N ALA A 231 6.61 5.07 14.66
CA ALA A 231 6.05 6.08 15.56
C ALA A 231 5.30 5.46 16.74
#